data_afff9d3a8ab8605c7ce5ed4ee4cd9ca6
#
_entry.id   afff9d3a8ab8605c7ce5ed4ee4cd9ca6
#
_cell.length_a   1.000
_cell.length_b   1.000
_cell.length_c   1.000
_cell.angle_alpha   90.00
_cell.angle_beta   90.00
_cell.angle_gamma   90.00
#
_symmetry.space_group_name_H-M   'P 1'
#
loop_
_entity.id
_entity.type
_entity.pdbx_description
1 polymer ?
#
loop_
_entity_poly.entity_id
_entity_poly.type
_entity_poly.pdbx_seq_one_letter_code
_entity_poly.pdbx_strand_id
1 'polypeptide(L)'
;MRTRIACLYVAVISFAGCVANPKTPNLAGDWVFEAQTGENVAHGAMTLVADGASYKGTLTTDQTDNILPVRSLILQGSNMSMLVESPEGNITVKGTLADDAQTFQGKVIYFNGQTFAMSGRRR
;
A
#
# COMPACT_ATOMS: atom_id res chain seq x y z
N MET A 1 17.84 -39.57 25.28
CA MET A 1 17.67 -39.36 25.26
C MET A 1 17.51 -38.88 24.92
N ARG A 2 17.36 -38.73 24.92
CA ARG A 2 16.95 -38.24 24.77
C ARG A 2 16.48 -37.51 24.33
N THR A 3 16.41 -37.48 24.26
CA THR A 3 15.84 -36.84 24.06
C THR A 3 15.54 -36.14 23.56
N ARG A 4 15.42 -36.13 23.74
CA ARG A 4 14.94 -35.54 23.61
C ARG A 4 14.63 -34.80 23.15
N ILE A 5 14.64 -35.04 23.25
CA ILE A 5 14.13 -34.42 23.07
C ILE A 5 13.78 -33.61 22.60
N ALA A 6 13.78 -33.77 22.68
CA ALA A 6 13.29 -33.15 22.56
C ALA A 6 12.95 -32.33 22.00
N CYS A 7 12.90 -32.50 22.14
CA CYS A 7 12.45 -31.90 21.93
C CYS A 7 12.18 -31.18 21.41
N LEU A 8 12.01 -31.26 21.49
CA LEU A 8 11.58 -30.76 21.36
C LEU A 8 11.40 -30.00 20.86
N TYR A 9 11.39 -30.20 21.01
CA TYR A 9 10.95 -29.55 20.83
C TYR A 9 10.76 -28.88 20.15
N VAL A 10 10.71 -29.09 20.13
CA VAL A 10 10.17 -28.58 19.73
C VAL A 10 9.75 -27.92 19.11
N ALA A 11 9.72 -27.95 19.24
CA ALA A 11 9.08 -27.47 18.97
C ALA A 11 8.76 -26.72 18.47
N VAL A 12 8.74 -26.68 18.61
CA VAL A 12 8.25 -26.05 18.44
C VAL A 12 7.99 -25.30 17.80
N ILE A 13 8.01 -25.32 17.93
CA ILE A 13 7.52 -24.76 17.61
C ILE A 13 7.26 -24.18 16.88
N SER A 14 7.12 -24.23 16.93
CA SER A 14 6.64 -23.83 16.47
C SER A 14 6.24 -23.22 16.03
N PHE A 15 5.91 -23.11 16.25
CA PHE A 15 5.30 -22.57 16.19
C PHE A 15 5.18 -21.93 15.60
N ALA A 16 5.14 -21.98 15.66
CA ALA A 16 4.77 -21.51 15.34
C ALA A 16 4.59 -21.00 14.72
N GLY A 17 4.46 -20.89 14.73
CA GLY A 17 4.04 -20.55 14.31
C GLY A 17 3.81 -19.94 13.85
N CYS A 18 3.56 -19.86 14.03
CA CYS A 18 3.16 -19.36 13.70
C CYS A 18 2.76 -18.68 13.64
N VAL A 19 2.76 -18.78 14.11
CA VAL A 19 2.40 -18.12 14.02
C VAL A 19 2.00 -17.26 13.74
N ALA A 20 1.94 -17.33 14.42
CA ALA A 20 1.26 -16.36 14.02
C ALA A 20 1.57 -15.77 12.88
N ASN A 21 1.17 -16.16 12.24
CA ASN A 21 1.45 -15.65 11.21
C ASN A 21 1.06 -14.31 11.07
N PRO A 22 1.86 -13.46 11.14
CA PRO A 22 1.49 -12.14 10.96
C PRO A 22 0.90 -12.02 9.64
N LYS A 23 -0.20 -11.45 9.62
CA LYS A 23 -0.81 -11.28 8.44
C LYS A 23 -0.12 -10.26 7.68
N THR A 24 0.35 -10.57 6.53
CA THR A 24 0.74 -9.57 5.55
C THR A 24 -0.53 -8.88 5.12
N PRO A 25 -0.63 -7.57 5.27
CA PRO A 25 -1.84 -6.88 4.84
C PRO A 25 -2.08 -7.08 3.36
N ASN A 26 -3.33 -7.26 2.99
CA ASN A 26 -3.72 -7.39 1.60
C ASN A 26 -4.31 -6.08 1.14
N LEU A 27 -3.65 -5.42 0.22
CA LEU A 27 -4.08 -4.11 -0.28
C LEU A 27 -4.98 -4.20 -1.49
N ALA A 28 -5.26 -5.40 -2.00
CA ALA A 28 -6.16 -5.54 -3.15
C ALA A 28 -7.55 -5.03 -2.80
N GLY A 29 -8.22 -4.45 -3.78
CA GLY A 29 -9.57 -3.94 -3.60
C GLY A 29 -9.68 -2.47 -3.94
N ASP A 30 -10.77 -1.87 -3.49
CA ASP A 30 -11.09 -0.48 -3.81
C ASP A 30 -10.74 0.43 -2.65
N TRP A 31 -10.18 1.59 -3.00
CA TRP A 31 -9.77 2.61 -2.05
C TRP A 31 -10.26 3.96 -2.52
N VAL A 32 -10.51 4.86 -1.59
CA VAL A 32 -10.76 6.27 -1.90
C VAL A 32 -9.68 7.09 -1.21
N PHE A 33 -9.33 8.22 -1.82
CA PHE A 33 -8.26 9.04 -1.27
C PHE A 33 -8.52 10.51 -1.48
N GLU A 34 -7.80 11.33 -0.71
CA GLU A 34 -7.77 12.77 -0.85
C GLU A 34 -6.34 13.22 -0.89
N ALA A 35 -6.05 14.18 -1.77
CA ALA A 35 -4.74 14.78 -1.86
C ALA A 35 -4.89 16.29 -1.79
N GLN A 36 -4.04 16.93 -0.97
CA GLN A 36 -4.06 18.36 -0.81
C GLN A 36 -3.21 18.97 -1.92
N THR A 37 -3.85 19.62 -2.88
CA THR A 37 -3.13 20.17 -4.02
C THR A 37 -3.19 21.69 -3.96
N GLY A 38 -2.33 22.28 -3.14
CA GLY A 38 -2.38 23.72 -2.90
C GLY A 38 -3.58 24.09 -2.08
N GLU A 39 -4.46 24.93 -2.64
CA GLU A 39 -5.67 25.36 -1.95
C GLU A 39 -6.83 24.41 -2.15
N ASN A 40 -6.67 23.44 -3.02
CA ASN A 40 -7.75 22.52 -3.37
C ASN A 40 -7.49 21.15 -2.79
N VAL A 41 -8.55 20.37 -2.67
CA VAL A 41 -8.45 18.98 -2.28
C VAL A 41 -8.91 18.13 -3.44
N ALA A 42 -8.04 17.30 -3.97
CA ALA A 42 -8.38 16.35 -5.02
C ALA A 42 -8.94 15.10 -4.37
N HIS A 43 -10.06 14.61 -4.87
CA HIS A 43 -10.66 13.37 -4.40
C HIS A 43 -10.52 12.34 -5.49
N GLY A 44 -10.26 11.10 -5.11
CA GLY A 44 -10.11 10.06 -6.10
C GLY A 44 -10.40 8.69 -5.54
N ALA A 45 -10.28 7.73 -6.44
CA ALA A 45 -10.48 6.33 -6.12
C ALA A 45 -9.43 5.52 -6.84
N MET A 46 -9.04 4.39 -6.26
CA MET A 46 -8.15 3.48 -6.94
C MET A 46 -8.57 2.05 -6.66
N THR A 47 -8.27 1.20 -7.62
CA THR A 47 -8.50 -0.23 -7.51
C THR A 47 -7.17 -0.91 -7.64
N LEU A 48 -6.85 -1.77 -6.69
CA LEU A 48 -5.58 -2.48 -6.66
C LEU A 48 -5.81 -3.97 -6.78
N VAL A 49 -4.95 -4.63 -7.55
CA VAL A 49 -4.94 -6.08 -7.65
C VAL A 49 -3.53 -6.58 -7.36
N ALA A 50 -3.45 -7.75 -6.79
CA ALA A 50 -2.16 -8.34 -6.47
C ALA A 50 -1.42 -8.73 -7.74
N ASP A 51 -0.11 -8.52 -7.75
CA ASP A 51 0.75 -8.83 -8.89
C ASP A 51 2.07 -9.35 -8.32
N GLY A 52 2.11 -10.64 -7.98
CA GLY A 52 3.28 -11.22 -7.33
C GLY A 52 3.47 -10.62 -5.95
N ALA A 53 4.64 -10.07 -5.70
CA ALA A 53 4.96 -9.45 -4.43
C ALA A 53 4.56 -7.98 -4.36
N SER A 54 3.91 -7.46 -5.40
CA SER A 54 3.49 -6.07 -5.44
C SER A 54 2.03 -5.99 -5.85
N TYR A 55 1.56 -4.77 -6.08
CA TYR A 55 0.19 -4.51 -6.55
C TYR A 55 0.25 -3.59 -7.74
N LYS A 56 -0.76 -3.67 -8.57
CA LYS A 56 -0.95 -2.74 -9.67
C LYS A 56 -2.43 -2.42 -9.76
N GLY A 57 -2.79 -1.47 -10.59
CA GLY A 57 -4.19 -1.13 -10.72
C GLY A 57 -4.40 0.16 -11.48
N THR A 58 -5.48 0.83 -11.15
CA THR A 58 -5.88 2.08 -11.78
C THR A 58 -6.28 3.09 -10.73
N LEU A 59 -6.17 4.35 -11.10
CA LEU A 59 -6.47 5.47 -10.21
C LEU A 59 -7.22 6.52 -11.00
N THR A 60 -8.28 7.05 -10.39
CA THR A 60 -9.04 8.16 -10.98
C THR A 60 -9.12 9.30 -9.98
N THR A 61 -9.22 10.52 -10.46
CA THR A 61 -9.39 11.68 -9.59
C THR A 61 -10.43 12.62 -10.19
N ASP A 62 -10.90 13.56 -9.38
CA ASP A 62 -11.82 14.58 -9.84
C ASP A 62 -11.10 15.74 -10.55
N GLN A 63 -9.77 15.67 -10.67
CA GLN A 63 -8.97 16.69 -11.31
C GLN A 63 -8.76 16.42 -12.80
N THR A 64 -9.06 15.22 -13.27
CA THR A 64 -8.87 14.83 -14.66
C THR A 64 -9.82 13.71 -15.01
N ASP A 65 -10.18 13.61 -16.28
CA ASP A 65 -10.99 12.48 -16.77
C ASP A 65 -10.14 11.26 -17.10
N ASN A 66 -8.81 11.39 -17.02
CA ASN A 66 -7.93 10.29 -17.36
C ASN A 66 -7.93 9.23 -16.28
N ILE A 67 -7.85 7.98 -16.71
CA ILE A 67 -7.61 6.86 -15.81
C ILE A 67 -6.10 6.66 -15.78
N LEU A 68 -5.52 6.77 -14.61
CA LEU A 68 -4.06 6.70 -14.46
C LEU A 68 -3.65 5.30 -14.01
N PRO A 69 -2.73 4.65 -14.73
CA PRO A 69 -2.29 3.33 -14.30
C PRO A 69 -1.39 3.42 -13.07
N VAL A 70 -1.67 2.56 -12.10
CA VAL A 70 -0.75 2.32 -10.99
C VAL A 70 0.17 1.20 -11.43
N ARG A 71 1.42 1.56 -11.75
CA ARG A 71 2.38 0.60 -12.27
C ARG A 71 2.83 -0.37 -11.20
N SER A 72 2.99 0.10 -9.99
CA SER A 72 3.39 -0.76 -8.90
C SER A 72 3.07 -0.10 -7.58
N LEU A 73 2.76 -0.92 -6.60
CA LEU A 73 2.68 -0.51 -5.21
C LEU A 73 3.41 -1.57 -4.42
N ILE A 74 4.41 -1.17 -3.68
CA ILE A 74 5.23 -2.08 -2.90
C ILE A 74 5.01 -1.74 -1.43
N LEU A 75 4.76 -2.77 -0.63
CA LEU A 75 4.56 -2.64 0.80
C LEU A 75 5.70 -3.34 1.51
N GLN A 76 6.43 -2.61 2.35
CA GLN A 76 7.49 -3.16 3.18
C GLN A 76 7.16 -2.83 4.62
N GLY A 77 6.71 -3.85 5.38
CA GLY A 77 6.14 -3.59 6.68
C GLY A 77 4.90 -2.75 6.54
N SER A 78 4.91 -1.56 7.09
CA SER A 78 3.80 -0.61 6.92
C SER A 78 4.13 0.50 5.92
N ASN A 79 5.31 0.48 5.31
CA ASN A 79 5.72 1.54 4.38
C ASN A 79 5.26 1.21 2.98
N MET A 80 4.60 2.16 2.34
CA MET A 80 4.07 2.01 0.99
C MET A 80 4.85 2.88 0.03
N SER A 81 5.11 2.34 -1.15
CA SER A 81 5.69 3.11 -2.25
C SER A 81 4.92 2.76 -3.51
N MET A 82 4.34 3.76 -4.15
CA MET A 82 3.49 3.55 -5.31
C MET A 82 3.98 4.41 -6.46
N LEU A 83 3.98 3.86 -7.65
CA LEU A 83 4.33 4.57 -8.87
C LEU A 83 3.10 4.66 -9.75
N VAL A 84 2.71 5.87 -10.09
CA VAL A 84 1.55 6.15 -10.94
C VAL A 84 2.04 6.86 -12.19
N GLU A 85 1.56 6.42 -13.34
CA GLU A 85 1.91 7.07 -14.59
C GLU A 85 0.84 8.08 -14.95
N SER A 86 1.26 9.27 -15.33
CA SER A 86 0.36 10.27 -15.88
C SER A 86 0.89 10.74 -17.22
N PRO A 87 0.02 11.39 -18.03
CA PRO A 87 0.48 11.91 -19.33
C PRO A 87 1.64 12.89 -19.20
N GLU A 88 1.76 13.55 -18.06
CA GLU A 88 2.79 14.57 -17.85
C GLU A 88 4.05 14.03 -17.20
N GLY A 89 4.02 12.81 -16.70
CA GLY A 89 5.18 12.20 -16.05
C GLY A 89 4.78 11.30 -14.91
N ASN A 90 5.77 10.69 -14.29
CA ASN A 90 5.53 9.75 -13.20
C ASN A 90 5.24 10.48 -11.90
N ILE A 91 4.31 9.92 -11.14
CA ILE A 91 3.94 10.40 -9.83
C ILE A 91 4.28 9.31 -8.84
N THR A 92 4.98 9.67 -7.77
CA THR A 92 5.34 8.73 -6.72
C THR A 92 4.51 9.04 -5.48
N VAL A 93 3.96 8.02 -4.86
CA VAL A 93 3.24 8.16 -3.59
C VAL A 93 3.99 7.36 -2.55
N LYS A 94 4.34 8.01 -1.44
CA LYS A 94 5.00 7.33 -0.33
C LYS A 94 4.18 7.54 0.91
N GLY A 95 3.91 6.47 1.63
CA GLY A 95 3.05 6.58 2.78
C GLY A 95 3.22 5.46 3.78
N THR A 96 2.39 5.50 4.79
CA THR A 96 2.38 4.53 5.86
C THR A 96 0.98 3.98 6.01
N LEU A 97 0.87 2.67 6.00
CA LEU A 97 -0.38 1.97 6.18
C LEU A 97 -0.68 1.86 7.68
N ALA A 98 -1.91 2.12 8.07
CA ALA A 98 -2.31 1.97 9.46
C ALA A 98 -2.30 0.49 9.87
N ASP A 99 -2.24 0.23 11.17
CA ASP A 99 -2.11 -1.13 11.68
C ASP A 99 -3.28 -2.02 11.28
N ASP A 100 -4.47 -1.45 11.14
CA ASP A 100 -5.65 -2.23 10.75
C ASP A 100 -5.76 -2.38 9.23
N ALA A 101 -4.82 -1.82 8.47
CA ALA A 101 -4.78 -1.89 7.02
C ALA A 101 -6.03 -1.29 6.34
N GLN A 102 -6.70 -0.37 7.01
CA GLN A 102 -7.91 0.26 6.47
C GLN A 102 -7.67 1.68 5.97
N THR A 103 -6.60 2.31 6.41
CA THR A 103 -6.28 3.68 6.03
C THR A 103 -4.78 3.82 5.79
N PHE A 104 -4.39 4.83 5.04
CA PHE A 104 -2.99 5.19 4.89
C PHE A 104 -2.85 6.70 4.84
N GLN A 105 -1.64 7.17 5.14
CA GLN A 105 -1.29 8.57 5.05
C GLN A 105 0.09 8.68 4.42
N GLY A 106 0.30 9.72 3.66
CA GLY A 106 1.59 9.91 3.03
C GLY A 106 1.62 11.18 2.22
N LYS A 107 2.44 11.15 1.18
CA LYS A 107 2.59 12.30 0.31
C LYS A 107 2.71 11.86 -1.13
N VAL A 108 2.22 12.73 -2.00
CA VAL A 108 2.31 12.59 -3.43
C VAL A 108 3.47 13.44 -3.89
N ILE A 109 4.37 12.87 -4.66
CA ILE A 109 5.51 13.58 -5.21
C ILE A 109 5.32 13.60 -6.73
N TYR A 110 5.07 14.78 -7.26
CA TYR A 110 4.82 14.95 -8.67
C TYR A 110 6.12 14.94 -9.48
N PHE A 111 5.97 14.77 -10.77
CA PHE A 111 7.12 14.72 -11.69
C PHE A 111 7.97 16.00 -11.63
N ASN A 112 7.39 17.12 -11.22
CA ASN A 112 8.13 18.38 -11.11
C ASN A 112 8.72 18.61 -9.71
N GLY A 113 8.61 17.61 -8.82
CA GLY A 113 9.15 17.71 -7.48
C GLY A 113 8.22 18.30 -6.44
N GLN A 114 7.05 18.78 -6.84
CA GLN A 114 6.07 19.28 -5.87
C GLN A 114 5.53 18.14 -5.05
N THR A 115 5.28 18.42 -3.78
CA THR A 115 4.85 17.41 -2.81
C THR A 115 3.57 17.84 -2.14
N PHE A 116 2.60 16.93 -2.06
CA PHE A 116 1.31 17.19 -1.44
C PHE A 116 0.97 16.08 -0.45
N ALA A 117 0.27 16.44 0.62
CA ALA A 117 -0.21 15.45 1.57
C ALA A 117 -1.33 14.64 0.95
N MET A 118 -1.40 13.37 1.31
CA MET A 118 -2.41 12.45 0.81
C MET A 118 -2.84 11.50 1.92
N SER A 119 -4.14 11.17 1.94
CA SER A 119 -4.65 10.15 2.83
C SER A 119 -5.66 9.31 2.07
N GLY A 120 -5.81 8.06 2.48
CA GLY A 120 -6.75 7.17 1.83
C GLY A 120 -7.36 6.20 2.81
N ARG A 121 -8.45 5.59 2.37
CA ARG A 121 -9.13 4.56 3.15
C ARG A 121 -9.79 3.57 2.22
N ARG A 122 -10.08 2.41 2.76
CA ARG A 122 -10.85 1.44 1.99
C ARG A 122 -12.26 1.95 1.76
N ARG A 123 -12.76 1.63 0.59
CA ARG A 123 -14.12 1.99 0.24
C ARG A 123 -15.11 1.07 0.93
#